data_170d8558a826361b4f42c56f24e10eb3
#
_entry.id   170d8558a826361b4f42c56f24e10eb3
#
_cell.length_a   1.000
_cell.length_b   1.000
_cell.length_c   1.000
_cell.angle_alpha   90.00
_cell.angle_beta   90.00
_cell.angle_gamma   90.00
#
_symmetry.space_group_name_H-M   'P 1'
#
loop_
_entity.id
_entity.type
_entity.pdbx_description
1 polymer ?
#
loop_
_entity_poly.entity_id
_entity_poly.type
_entity_poly.pdbx_seq_one_letter_code
_entity_poly.pdbx_strand_id
1 'polypeptide(L)'
;VQPAESALELKAGAKVMMLRNDPDRRWVNGTIARVSRLTEKQVFVEVSGKEYEVEQVAWEHRRYAFDQAQEKIVETVAGTFKQFPLRLAWALTIHKAQGLTLDKVYIDLGSGTFAHGQTYVALSRCRTLEGLALARPLTRRDIMFDPNAVGYRDVFSKL
;
A
#
# COMPACT_ATOMS: atom_id res chain seq x y z
N VAL A 1 -12.94 -3.12 -7.29
CA VAL A 1 -11.56 -2.70 -7.57
C VAL A 1 -10.70 -3.96 -7.64
N GLN A 2 -9.89 -4.10 -8.70
CA GLN A 2 -8.97 -5.23 -8.84
C GLN A 2 -7.84 -5.13 -7.81
N PRO A 3 -7.44 -6.26 -7.18
CA PRO A 3 -6.41 -6.26 -6.14
C PRO A 3 -4.99 -6.01 -6.69
N ALA A 4 -4.75 -6.28 -7.97
CA ALA A 4 -3.51 -6.02 -8.69
C ALA A 4 -3.80 -5.49 -10.11
N GLU A 5 -2.77 -5.01 -10.80
CA GLU A 5 -2.89 -4.56 -12.18
C GLU A 5 -3.14 -5.76 -13.11
N SER A 6 -4.13 -5.65 -14.01
CA SER A 6 -4.46 -6.73 -14.96
C SER A 6 -3.33 -6.96 -15.97
N ALA A 7 -2.68 -5.90 -16.42
CA ALA A 7 -1.49 -5.93 -17.25
C ALA A 7 -0.29 -5.43 -16.42
N LEU A 8 0.44 -6.37 -15.82
CA LEU A 8 1.60 -6.07 -14.98
C LEU A 8 2.86 -6.13 -15.83
N GLU A 9 3.44 -4.97 -16.12
CA GLU A 9 4.71 -4.86 -16.84
C GLU A 9 5.88 -4.75 -15.86
N LEU A 10 6.80 -5.71 -15.92
CA LEU A 10 7.95 -5.77 -15.03
C LEU A 10 9.27 -5.79 -15.81
N LYS A 11 10.30 -5.20 -15.22
CA LYS A 11 11.70 -5.31 -15.66
C LYS A 11 12.56 -5.78 -14.50
N ALA A 12 13.64 -6.47 -14.77
CA ALA A 12 14.70 -6.70 -13.79
C ALA A 12 15.22 -5.35 -13.26
N GLY A 13 15.44 -5.26 -11.96
CA GLY A 13 15.80 -4.03 -11.25
C GLY A 13 14.62 -3.15 -10.84
N ALA A 14 13.38 -3.41 -11.31
CA ALA A 14 12.22 -2.63 -10.92
C ALA A 14 11.94 -2.74 -9.42
N LYS A 15 11.59 -1.61 -8.79
CA LYS A 15 11.04 -1.62 -7.43
C LYS A 15 9.59 -2.01 -7.47
N VAL A 16 9.21 -2.95 -6.64
CA VAL A 16 7.85 -3.46 -6.50
C VAL A 16 7.42 -3.46 -5.04
N MET A 17 6.12 -3.44 -4.80
CA MET A 17 5.52 -3.63 -3.50
C MET A 17 4.71 -4.91 -3.49
N MET A 18 4.90 -5.71 -2.46
CA MET A 18 4.13 -6.92 -2.23
C MET A 18 2.70 -6.56 -1.81
N LEU A 19 1.70 -7.19 -2.44
CA LEU A 19 0.27 -6.93 -2.21
C LEU A 19 -0.39 -7.96 -1.28
N ARG A 20 0.39 -8.94 -0.81
CA ARG A 20 -0.10 -9.99 0.06
C ARG A 20 1.01 -10.46 1.00
N ASN A 21 0.61 -10.92 2.19
CA ASN A 21 1.53 -11.63 3.08
C ASN A 21 1.96 -12.95 2.45
N ASP A 22 3.22 -13.27 2.60
CA ASP A 22 3.73 -14.56 2.19
C ASP A 22 3.36 -15.66 3.19
N PRO A 23 2.92 -16.85 2.73
CA PRO A 23 2.61 -17.96 3.62
C PRO A 23 3.79 -18.39 4.51
N ASP A 24 5.02 -18.34 3.98
CA ASP A 24 6.24 -18.69 4.69
C ASP A 24 6.85 -17.53 5.48
N ARG A 25 6.11 -16.40 5.59
CA ARG A 25 6.51 -15.20 6.33
C ARG A 25 7.80 -14.54 5.82
N ARG A 26 8.17 -14.74 4.56
CA ARG A 26 9.35 -14.12 3.92
C ARG A 26 9.16 -12.62 3.74
N TRP A 27 7.90 -12.17 3.56
CA TRP A 27 7.50 -10.76 3.50
C TRP A 27 6.05 -10.57 3.95
N VAL A 28 5.68 -9.34 4.16
CA VAL A 28 4.30 -8.93 4.45
C VAL A 28 3.76 -8.00 3.36
N ASN A 29 2.46 -7.82 3.33
CA ASN A 29 1.82 -6.83 2.46
C ASN A 29 2.43 -5.43 2.72
N GLY A 30 2.79 -4.72 1.65
CA GLY A 30 3.48 -3.43 1.72
C GLY A 30 5.00 -3.52 1.72
N THR A 31 5.60 -4.71 1.84
CA THR A 31 7.06 -4.87 1.73
C THR A 31 7.54 -4.40 0.36
N ILE A 32 8.55 -3.54 0.35
CA ILE A 32 9.22 -3.10 -0.86
C ILE A 32 10.31 -4.11 -1.21
N ALA A 33 10.32 -4.54 -2.46
CA ALA A 33 11.27 -5.48 -3.02
C ALA A 33 11.83 -4.96 -4.34
N ARG A 34 12.84 -5.62 -4.85
CA ARG A 34 13.40 -5.37 -6.18
C ARG A 34 13.25 -6.64 -7.03
N VAL A 35 12.77 -6.51 -8.25
CA VAL A 35 12.77 -7.62 -9.21
C VAL A 35 14.21 -7.96 -9.54
N SER A 36 14.66 -9.15 -9.16
CA SER A 36 16.04 -9.63 -9.44
C SER A 36 16.12 -10.28 -10.81
N ARG A 37 15.18 -11.14 -11.13
CA ARG A 37 15.16 -11.92 -12.36
C ARG A 37 13.74 -12.19 -12.83
N LEU A 38 13.55 -12.28 -14.14
CA LEU A 38 12.31 -12.61 -14.81
C LEU A 38 12.56 -13.75 -15.79
N THR A 39 11.61 -14.66 -15.87
CA THR A 39 11.47 -15.63 -16.94
C THR A 39 10.07 -15.50 -17.57
N GLU A 40 9.76 -16.25 -18.59
CA GLU A 40 8.41 -16.22 -19.21
C GLU A 40 7.27 -16.51 -18.22
N LYS A 41 7.55 -17.30 -17.18
CA LYS A 41 6.50 -17.78 -16.24
C LYS A 41 6.77 -17.44 -14.78
N GLN A 42 7.96 -16.95 -14.43
CA GLN A 42 8.41 -16.78 -13.06
C GLN A 42 8.91 -15.37 -12.82
N VAL A 43 8.62 -14.86 -11.66
CA VAL A 43 9.11 -13.57 -11.14
C VAL A 43 9.92 -13.84 -9.88
N PHE A 44 11.15 -13.36 -9.85
CA PHE A 44 12.03 -13.42 -8.69
C PHE A 44 12.24 -12.02 -8.13
N VAL A 45 12.16 -11.89 -6.81
CA VAL A 45 12.36 -10.63 -6.11
C VAL A 45 13.41 -10.78 -5.03
N GLU A 46 14.17 -9.72 -4.81
CA GLU A 46 15.08 -9.59 -3.70
C GLU A 46 14.40 -8.84 -2.55
N VAL A 47 14.32 -9.49 -1.39
CA VAL A 47 13.84 -8.93 -0.12
C VAL A 47 14.94 -9.08 0.91
N SER A 48 15.40 -7.98 1.50
CA SER A 48 16.45 -7.98 2.55
C SER A 48 17.72 -8.76 2.14
N GLY A 49 18.13 -8.63 0.86
CA GLY A 49 19.34 -9.28 0.34
C GLY A 49 19.20 -10.77 0.00
N LYS A 50 17.98 -11.31 0.03
CA LYS A 50 17.69 -12.69 -0.37
C LYS A 50 16.73 -12.71 -1.56
N GLU A 51 17.01 -13.60 -2.51
CA GLU A 51 16.14 -13.83 -3.67
C GLU A 51 15.04 -14.85 -3.36
N TYR A 52 13.82 -14.54 -3.77
CA TYR A 52 12.67 -15.40 -3.62
C TYR A 52 11.83 -15.43 -4.91
N GLU A 53 11.30 -16.58 -5.25
CA GLU A 53 10.28 -16.70 -6.28
C GLU A 53 8.93 -16.21 -5.75
N VAL A 54 8.23 -15.43 -6.57
CA VAL A 54 6.87 -14.97 -6.28
C VAL A 54 5.90 -15.75 -7.16
N GLU A 55 4.97 -16.44 -6.53
CA GLU A 55 3.92 -17.18 -7.22
C GLU A 55 2.71 -16.30 -7.54
N GLN A 56 2.02 -16.64 -8.62
CA GLN A 56 0.72 -16.04 -8.91
C GLN A 56 -0.31 -16.50 -7.89
N VAL A 57 -1.15 -15.57 -7.45
CA VAL A 57 -2.29 -15.87 -6.58
C VAL A 57 -3.61 -15.64 -7.30
N ALA A 58 -4.61 -16.41 -6.91
CA ALA A 58 -5.98 -16.25 -7.37
C ALA A 58 -6.77 -15.47 -6.33
N TRP A 59 -7.50 -14.44 -6.77
CA TRP A 59 -8.48 -13.72 -5.97
C TRP A 59 -9.87 -14.04 -6.50
N GLU A 60 -10.73 -14.51 -5.62
CA GLU A 60 -12.13 -14.78 -5.95
C GLU A 60 -12.97 -13.54 -5.70
N HIS A 61 -13.74 -13.15 -6.69
CA HIS A 61 -14.78 -12.15 -6.52
C HIS A 61 -16.07 -12.84 -6.11
N ARG A 62 -16.42 -12.74 -4.84
CA ARG A 62 -17.61 -13.35 -4.27
C ARG A 62 -18.78 -12.36 -4.30
N ARG A 63 -19.96 -12.86 -4.66
CA ARG A 63 -21.22 -12.14 -4.58
C ARG A 63 -22.13 -12.81 -3.57
N TYR A 64 -22.79 -11.99 -2.80
CA TYR A 64 -23.82 -12.44 -1.85
C TYR A 64 -25.18 -12.13 -2.45
N ALA A 65 -26.05 -13.13 -2.55
CA ALA A 65 -27.43 -13.00 -2.99
C ALA A 65 -28.35 -13.64 -1.94
N PHE A 66 -29.51 -13.03 -1.74
CA PHE A 66 -30.53 -13.64 -0.88
C PHE A 66 -31.29 -14.69 -1.68
N ASP A 67 -31.24 -15.95 -1.23
CA ASP A 67 -32.02 -17.03 -1.78
C ASP A 67 -33.38 -17.05 -1.07
N GLN A 68 -34.44 -16.68 -1.81
CA GLN A 68 -35.80 -16.63 -1.27
C GLN A 68 -36.37 -18.02 -0.94
N ALA A 69 -35.91 -19.09 -1.61
CA ALA A 69 -36.38 -20.43 -1.37
C ALA A 69 -35.79 -21.05 -0.09
N GLN A 70 -34.57 -20.65 0.28
CA GLN A 70 -33.87 -21.12 1.46
C GLN A 70 -33.85 -20.08 2.60
N GLU A 71 -34.40 -18.88 2.37
CA GLU A 71 -34.43 -17.74 3.30
C GLU A 71 -33.04 -17.39 3.90
N LYS A 72 -31.99 -17.55 3.09
CA LYS A 72 -30.61 -17.31 3.53
C LYS A 72 -29.77 -16.55 2.48
N ILE A 73 -28.72 -15.93 2.94
CA ILE A 73 -27.70 -15.33 2.08
C ILE A 73 -26.83 -16.48 1.53
N VAL A 74 -26.77 -16.58 0.21
CA VAL A 74 -25.93 -17.55 -0.50
C VAL A 74 -24.75 -16.81 -1.11
N GLU A 75 -23.56 -17.35 -0.92
CA GLU A 75 -22.33 -16.86 -1.49
C GLU A 75 -22.02 -17.60 -2.80
N THR A 76 -21.77 -16.86 -3.87
CA THR A 76 -21.37 -17.40 -5.16
C THR A 76 -20.09 -16.74 -5.66
N VAL A 77 -19.19 -17.54 -6.28
CA VAL A 77 -17.99 -17.00 -6.91
C VAL A 77 -18.40 -16.45 -8.28
N ALA A 78 -18.38 -15.12 -8.41
CA ALA A 78 -18.75 -14.42 -9.64
C ALA A 78 -17.60 -14.36 -10.66
N GLY A 79 -16.36 -14.59 -10.22
CA GLY A 79 -15.18 -14.60 -11.07
C GLY A 79 -13.90 -14.81 -10.28
N THR A 80 -12.84 -15.16 -10.98
CA THR A 80 -11.49 -15.35 -10.40
C THR A 80 -10.51 -14.49 -11.17
N PHE A 81 -9.68 -13.75 -10.45
CA PHE A 81 -8.58 -12.96 -10.98
C PHE A 81 -7.26 -13.58 -10.54
N LYS A 82 -6.40 -13.97 -11.49
CA LYS A 82 -5.11 -14.58 -11.21
C LYS A 82 -3.99 -13.65 -11.68
N GLN A 83 -3.09 -13.27 -10.78
CA GLN A 83 -1.96 -12.40 -11.08
C GLN A 83 -0.86 -12.58 -10.02
N PHE A 84 0.35 -12.10 -10.31
CA PHE A 84 1.39 -11.91 -9.30
C PHE A 84 0.93 -10.86 -8.28
N PRO A 85 1.08 -11.11 -6.97
CA PRO A 85 0.69 -10.15 -5.92
C PRO A 85 1.71 -9.03 -5.76
N LEU A 86 1.96 -8.32 -6.86
CA LEU A 86 2.95 -7.26 -6.98
C LEU A 86 2.35 -6.02 -7.64
N ARG A 87 2.89 -4.86 -7.34
CA ARG A 87 2.74 -3.65 -8.15
C ARG A 87 4.04 -2.85 -8.17
N LEU A 88 4.22 -2.03 -9.20
CA LEU A 88 5.34 -1.10 -9.26
C LEU A 88 5.30 -0.11 -8.10
N ALA A 89 6.46 0.18 -7.51
CA ALA A 89 6.61 1.01 -6.32
C ALA A 89 7.68 2.10 -6.48
N TRP A 90 7.76 2.71 -7.67
CA TRP A 90 8.64 3.85 -7.93
C TRP A 90 8.20 5.09 -7.17
N ALA A 91 6.89 5.32 -7.13
CA ALA A 91 6.24 6.36 -6.36
C ALA A 91 4.89 5.87 -5.84
N LEU A 92 4.54 6.28 -4.64
CA LEU A 92 3.27 5.97 -4.00
C LEU A 92 2.58 7.27 -3.61
N THR A 93 1.28 7.34 -3.77
CA THR A 93 0.51 8.42 -3.16
C THR A 93 0.51 8.26 -1.64
N ILE A 94 0.39 9.36 -0.92
CA ILE A 94 0.34 9.36 0.55
C ILE A 94 -0.76 8.44 1.07
N HIS A 95 -1.93 8.42 0.41
CA HIS A 95 -3.03 7.51 0.77
C HIS A 95 -2.65 6.04 0.63
N LYS A 96 -1.95 5.67 -0.44
CA LYS A 96 -1.49 4.29 -0.65
C LYS A 96 -0.34 3.88 0.28
N ALA A 97 0.35 4.86 0.85
CA ALA A 97 1.40 4.64 1.85
C ALA A 97 0.85 4.54 3.28
N GLN A 98 -0.43 4.78 3.52
CA GLN A 98 -1.03 4.62 4.85
C GLN A 98 -0.83 3.20 5.38
N GLY A 99 -0.44 3.09 6.65
CA GLY A 99 -0.14 1.81 7.29
C GLY A 99 1.24 1.23 6.97
N LEU A 100 1.98 1.77 5.99
CA LEU A 100 3.34 1.33 5.72
C LEU A 100 4.33 1.98 6.70
N THR A 101 5.42 1.26 6.98
CA THR A 101 6.60 1.79 7.67
C THR A 101 7.80 1.58 6.76
N LEU A 102 8.49 2.65 6.44
CA LEU A 102 9.59 2.68 5.46
C LEU A 102 10.88 3.19 6.13
N ASP A 103 12.02 2.61 5.77
CA ASP A 103 13.31 3.02 6.33
C ASP A 103 13.83 4.30 5.67
N LYS A 104 13.53 4.49 4.37
CA LYS A 104 13.93 5.68 3.60
C LYS A 104 12.77 6.18 2.76
N VAL A 105 12.44 7.45 2.88
CA VAL A 105 11.33 8.10 2.18
C VAL A 105 11.76 9.44 1.60
N TYR A 106 11.49 9.64 0.33
CA TYR A 106 11.54 10.94 -0.31
C TYR A 106 10.11 11.44 -0.52
N ILE A 107 9.74 12.55 0.12
CA ILE A 107 8.39 13.12 0.07
C ILE A 107 8.37 14.34 -0.83
N ASP A 108 7.53 14.30 -1.83
CA ASP A 108 7.18 15.45 -2.66
C ASP A 108 5.70 15.80 -2.44
N LEU A 109 5.46 16.96 -1.86
CA LEU A 109 4.12 17.50 -1.64
C LEU A 109 3.63 18.36 -2.82
N GLY A 110 4.44 18.46 -3.89
CA GLY A 110 4.13 19.32 -5.05
C GLY A 110 3.91 20.78 -4.63
N SER A 111 2.79 21.35 -5.07
CA SER A 111 2.39 22.72 -4.72
C SER A 111 1.85 22.88 -3.29
N GLY A 112 1.61 21.79 -2.58
CA GLY A 112 1.10 21.78 -1.20
C GLY A 112 0.16 20.61 -0.93
N THR A 113 -0.27 20.51 0.32
CA THR A 113 -1.27 19.51 0.74
C THR A 113 -2.69 20.05 0.51
N PHE A 114 -3.62 19.15 0.26
CA PHE A 114 -5.04 19.46 0.01
C PHE A 114 -6.00 18.79 1.01
N ALA A 115 -5.47 17.99 1.92
CA ALA A 115 -6.28 17.30 2.93
C ALA A 115 -5.69 17.48 4.33
N HIS A 116 -6.56 17.55 5.33
CA HIS A 116 -6.17 17.64 6.73
C HIS A 116 -5.34 16.42 7.14
N GLY A 117 -4.26 16.66 7.87
CA GLY A 117 -3.37 15.60 8.36
C GLY A 117 -2.49 14.93 7.30
N GLN A 118 -2.58 15.32 6.02
CA GLN A 118 -1.85 14.68 4.93
C GLN A 118 -0.33 14.72 5.12
N THR A 119 0.21 15.86 5.55
CA THR A 119 1.64 16.01 5.87
C THR A 119 2.05 15.09 7.01
N TYR A 120 1.24 15.02 8.06
CA TYR A 120 1.50 14.12 9.19
C TYR A 120 1.54 12.65 8.73
N VAL A 121 0.57 12.23 7.92
CA VAL A 121 0.56 10.87 7.37
C VAL A 121 1.82 10.60 6.55
N ALA A 122 2.25 11.53 5.71
CA ALA A 122 3.45 11.37 4.88
C ALA A 122 4.72 11.24 5.74
N LEU A 123 4.93 12.15 6.67
CA LEU A 123 6.12 12.17 7.56
C LEU A 123 6.17 10.93 8.45
N SER A 124 5.01 10.50 8.98
CA SER A 124 4.92 9.34 9.86
C SER A 124 5.15 8.00 9.14
N ARG A 125 5.35 7.99 7.83
CA ARG A 125 5.73 6.77 7.09
C ARG A 125 7.18 6.40 7.27
N CYS A 126 8.06 7.37 7.57
CA CYS A 126 9.47 7.10 7.80
C CYS A 126 9.73 6.69 9.24
N ARG A 127 10.55 5.65 9.42
CA ARG A 127 10.90 5.11 10.74
C ARG A 127 11.77 6.06 11.54
N THR A 128 12.71 6.74 10.86
CA THR A 128 13.67 7.66 11.49
C THR A 128 13.76 8.96 10.71
N LEU A 129 14.25 10.00 11.39
CA LEU A 129 14.42 11.31 10.76
C LEU A 129 15.53 11.29 9.69
N GLU A 130 16.57 10.49 9.91
CA GLU A 130 17.70 10.33 8.98
C GLU A 130 17.29 9.66 7.67
N GLY A 131 16.23 8.87 7.70
CA GLY A 131 15.65 8.22 6.51
C GLY A 131 14.75 9.13 5.69
N LEU A 132 14.42 10.34 6.21
CA LEU A 132 13.46 11.24 5.60
C LEU A 132 14.15 12.30 4.74
N ALA A 133 13.71 12.42 3.50
CA ALA A 133 14.08 13.51 2.62
C ALA A 133 12.84 14.21 2.06
N LEU A 134 12.89 15.51 1.91
CA LEU A 134 11.81 16.34 1.38
C LEU A 134 12.26 16.98 0.07
N ALA A 135 11.37 17.06 -0.92
CA ALA A 135 11.61 17.76 -2.18
C ALA A 135 11.83 19.26 -1.96
N ARG A 136 11.20 19.83 -0.94
CA ARG A 136 11.34 21.22 -0.51
C ARG A 136 11.09 21.35 1.00
N PRO A 137 11.53 22.42 1.64
CA PRO A 137 11.17 22.70 3.03
C PRO A 137 9.65 22.81 3.21
N LEU A 138 9.17 22.35 4.35
CA LEU A 138 7.76 22.49 4.73
C LEU A 138 7.45 23.95 5.06
N THR A 139 6.27 24.37 4.66
CA THR A 139 5.71 25.69 4.99
C THR A 139 4.46 25.53 5.85
N ARG A 140 3.98 26.63 6.44
CA ARG A 140 2.72 26.62 7.18
C ARG A 140 1.52 26.13 6.35
N ARG A 141 1.55 26.36 5.05
CA ARG A 141 0.48 25.92 4.13
C ARG A 141 0.43 24.41 3.94
N ASP A 142 1.54 23.72 4.20
CA ASP A 142 1.59 22.27 4.11
C ASP A 142 1.02 21.58 5.37
N ILE A 143 0.77 22.36 6.43
CA ILE A 143 0.25 21.85 7.72
C ILE A 143 -1.21 22.22 7.81
N MET A 144 -2.07 21.33 7.33
CA MET A 144 -3.52 21.46 7.43
C MET A 144 -4.05 20.59 8.55
N PHE A 145 -4.83 21.18 9.45
CA PHE A 145 -5.51 20.46 10.53
C PHE A 145 -7.01 20.77 10.51
N ASP A 146 -7.81 19.83 10.98
CA ASP A 146 -9.24 20.01 11.15
C ASP A 146 -9.49 20.77 12.47
N PRO A 147 -10.07 21.97 12.45
CA PRO A 147 -10.39 22.72 13.67
C PRO A 147 -11.31 21.93 14.61
N ASN A 148 -12.22 21.12 14.08
CA ASN A 148 -13.11 20.29 14.89
C ASN A 148 -12.32 19.21 15.65
N ALA A 149 -11.32 18.59 15.03
CA ALA A 149 -10.48 17.59 15.67
C ALA A 149 -9.64 18.18 16.82
N VAL A 150 -9.22 19.45 16.69
CA VAL A 150 -8.49 20.15 17.77
C VAL A 150 -9.40 20.43 18.96
N GLY A 151 -10.67 20.81 18.72
CA GLY A 151 -11.67 21.07 19.76
C GLY A 151 -12.03 19.82 20.61
N TYR A 152 -11.93 18.62 20.03
CA TYR A 152 -12.15 17.38 20.78
C TYR A 152 -11.19 17.19 21.96
N ARG A 153 -9.96 17.66 21.87
CA ARG A 153 -8.98 17.58 22.95
C ARG A 153 -9.47 18.30 24.24
N ASP A 154 -10.15 19.44 24.06
CA ASP A 154 -10.64 20.23 25.19
C ASP A 154 -11.87 19.59 25.87
N VAL A 155 -12.58 18.72 25.16
CA VAL A 155 -13.70 17.95 25.70
C VAL A 155 -13.18 16.82 26.59
N PHE A 156 -12.15 16.09 26.16
CA PHE A 156 -11.57 14.98 26.93
C PHE A 156 -10.71 15.44 28.13
N SER A 157 -10.18 16.64 28.10
CA SER A 157 -9.41 17.17 29.24
C SER A 157 -10.30 17.62 30.42
N LYS A 158 -11.63 17.61 30.25
CA LYS A 158 -12.63 17.97 31.26
C LYS A 158 -13.37 16.76 31.86
N LEU A 159 -13.03 15.54 31.43
CA LEU A 159 -13.49 14.27 31.98
C LEU A 159 -12.44 13.68 32.91
#